data_7c6969ed101410156f81d68766cc4aee
#
_entry.id   7c6969ed101410156f81d68766cc4aee
#
_cell.length_a   1.000
_cell.length_b   1.000
_cell.length_c   1.000
_cell.angle_alpha   90.00
_cell.angle_beta   90.00
_cell.angle_gamma   90.00
#
_symmetry.space_group_name_H-M   'P 1'
#
loop_
_entity.id
_entity.type
_entity.pdbx_description
1 polymer ?
#
loop_
_entity_poly.entity_id
_entity_poly.type
_entity_poly.pdbx_seq_one_letter_code
_entity_poly.pdbx_strand_id
1 'polypeptide(L)'
;MNPIYAAQAAAADAVSNGGVVADFSAETWWLTLIKAVFIVAFLIVSVIMALWVERRGLARMQTRLGPNVNGPLGLLQAVADAGKLIMKEDFWLKGAEKVIYLLAPLIAAFSAFMVYAVIPFGPQVSILGHSTPLQLTDFPVAVLYILAITAFGVYGIILGGWSSHSTYPLFGAVRSAAQVISYELSMSLSILTVFLASGTMSTSGIVDAQQRLWWGLVMIPSFLIYVVSMIGEVNRLPFDLPEAEGELVAGHMVEYSSMKFAWYFLAEYINMFNVSAVCVTLFLGGWHPFILTLFWDGAGSGWWPVLWFVIKVWAVMFFMIWTRGTLVRIRYDHFMKLGWKVLIPVSLAWFVLVVVVQGFRAFLSGSPRALLLALALVFLIAMLVLFFLPEPEGEDSSAPSGDGVTAPGEELDAFAGGYPVPPMPGQELPVSPRARRTRKAAEPARVDAASSIADAVTGSLAETVAGSVAISPPPSDSGSGDTAQEGTDD
;
A
#
# COMPACT_ATOMS: atom_id res chain seq x y z
N MET A 1 -14.94 1.42 50.41
CA MET A 1 -15.16 2.38 49.34
C MET A 1 -16.11 1.77 48.30
N ASN A 2 -17.16 2.47 47.93
CA ASN A 2 -18.19 1.96 47.01
C ASN A 2 -17.58 1.79 45.62
N PRO A 3 -17.62 0.61 44.98
CA PRO A 3 -16.96 0.37 43.68
C PRO A 3 -17.42 1.33 42.56
N ILE A 4 -18.60 1.93 42.73
CA ILE A 4 -19.14 2.93 41.79
C ILE A 4 -18.34 4.24 41.87
N TYR A 5 -17.95 4.70 43.07
CA TYR A 5 -17.15 5.92 43.23
C TYR A 5 -15.71 5.73 42.77
N ALA A 6 -15.14 4.54 42.96
CA ALA A 6 -13.81 4.23 42.45
C ALA A 6 -13.78 4.22 40.90
N ALA A 7 -14.84 3.66 40.25
CA ALA A 7 -14.99 3.68 38.81
C ALA A 7 -15.23 5.10 38.26
N GLN A 8 -15.97 5.95 38.98
CA GLN A 8 -16.19 7.35 38.60
C GLN A 8 -14.92 8.20 38.76
N ALA A 9 -14.14 7.97 39.83
CA ALA A 9 -12.86 8.65 40.03
C ALA A 9 -11.85 8.25 38.94
N ALA A 10 -11.73 6.97 38.64
CA ALA A 10 -10.86 6.46 37.54
C ALA A 10 -11.30 7.01 36.17
N ALA A 11 -12.60 7.12 35.91
CA ALA A 11 -13.11 7.72 34.68
C ALA A 11 -12.85 9.23 34.61
N ALA A 12 -12.91 9.96 35.75
CA ALA A 12 -12.58 11.38 35.81
C ALA A 12 -11.07 11.63 35.65
N ASP A 13 -10.22 10.79 36.23
CA ASP A 13 -8.78 10.84 36.04
C ASP A 13 -8.37 10.48 34.60
N ALA A 14 -9.02 9.50 33.97
CA ALA A 14 -8.83 9.17 32.57
C ALA A 14 -9.21 10.33 31.63
N VAL A 15 -10.28 11.07 31.95
CA VAL A 15 -10.68 12.27 31.19
C VAL A 15 -9.66 13.39 31.36
N SER A 16 -9.12 13.59 32.58
CA SER A 16 -8.10 14.61 32.84
C SER A 16 -6.77 14.32 32.16
N ASN A 17 -6.42 13.05 31.99
CA ASN A 17 -5.18 12.58 31.34
C ASN A 17 -5.34 12.28 29.83
N GLY A 18 -6.40 12.77 29.19
CA GLY A 18 -6.64 12.52 27.76
C GLY A 18 -6.92 11.07 27.42
N GLY A 19 -7.45 10.28 28.37
CA GLY A 19 -7.79 8.87 28.20
C GLY A 19 -6.63 7.88 28.34
N VAL A 20 -5.46 8.33 28.76
CA VAL A 20 -4.32 7.46 29.08
C VAL A 20 -4.59 6.73 30.39
N VAL A 21 -4.59 5.39 30.33
CA VAL A 21 -4.81 4.51 31.51
C VAL A 21 -3.49 4.01 32.08
N ALA A 22 -2.43 4.00 31.27
CA ALA A 22 -1.10 3.57 31.69
C ALA A 22 -0.45 4.58 32.63
N ASP A 23 -0.05 4.15 33.84
CA ASP A 23 0.65 4.99 34.81
C ASP A 23 2.17 4.73 34.74
N PHE A 24 2.91 5.77 34.36
CA PHE A 24 4.38 5.78 34.25
C PHE A 24 5.06 6.49 35.44
N SER A 25 4.31 6.91 36.48
CA SER A 25 4.83 7.73 37.58
C SER A 25 5.95 7.05 38.41
N ALA A 26 5.91 5.72 38.50
CA ALA A 26 6.90 4.91 39.19
C ALA A 26 8.03 4.38 38.31
N GLU A 27 8.11 4.84 37.03
CA GLU A 27 9.07 4.31 36.08
C GLU A 27 10.45 4.91 36.21
N THR A 28 11.46 4.03 36.19
CA THR A 28 12.88 4.41 36.26
C THR A 28 13.54 4.22 34.87
N TRP A 29 14.54 5.04 34.53
CA TRP A 29 15.20 5.03 33.22
C TRP A 29 15.77 3.65 32.81
N TRP A 30 16.29 2.87 33.76
CA TRP A 30 16.84 1.53 33.46
C TRP A 30 15.73 0.52 33.11
N LEU A 31 14.54 0.70 33.70
CA LEU A 31 13.37 -0.14 33.38
C LEU A 31 12.88 0.12 31.96
N THR A 32 12.82 1.40 31.57
CA THR A 32 12.51 1.81 30.20
C THR A 32 13.52 1.21 29.19
N LEU A 33 14.82 1.23 29.56
CA LEU A 33 15.86 0.61 28.72
C LEU A 33 15.66 -0.90 28.59
N ILE A 34 15.36 -1.60 29.68
CA ILE A 34 15.09 -3.06 29.65
C ILE A 34 13.88 -3.36 28.74
N LYS A 35 12.80 -2.59 28.87
CA LYS A 35 11.62 -2.74 28.00
C LYS A 35 11.99 -2.51 26.53
N ALA A 36 12.75 -1.46 26.22
CA ALA A 36 13.17 -1.18 24.84
C ALA A 36 14.00 -2.33 24.25
N VAL A 37 14.98 -2.84 25.00
CA VAL A 37 15.79 -4.00 24.58
C VAL A 37 14.91 -5.24 24.40
N PHE A 38 13.97 -5.47 25.32
CA PHE A 38 13.04 -6.59 25.22
C PHE A 38 12.16 -6.50 23.98
N ILE A 39 11.61 -5.32 23.66
CA ILE A 39 10.77 -5.12 22.44
C ILE A 39 11.58 -5.40 21.19
N VAL A 40 12.80 -4.86 21.09
CA VAL A 40 13.68 -5.10 19.92
C VAL A 40 14.01 -6.60 19.79
N ALA A 41 14.39 -7.25 20.88
CA ALA A 41 14.67 -8.68 20.90
C ALA A 41 13.43 -9.50 20.53
N PHE A 42 12.27 -9.17 21.08
CA PHE A 42 11.00 -9.80 20.76
C PHE A 42 10.67 -9.68 19.27
N LEU A 43 10.83 -8.51 18.65
CA LEU A 43 10.57 -8.30 17.23
C LEU A 43 11.51 -9.12 16.36
N ILE A 44 12.81 -9.11 16.64
CA ILE A 44 13.79 -9.90 15.87
C ILE A 44 13.47 -11.40 15.96
N VAL A 45 13.19 -11.91 17.14
CA VAL A 45 12.82 -13.32 17.35
C VAL A 45 11.51 -13.64 16.63
N SER A 46 10.52 -12.73 16.70
CA SER A 46 9.24 -12.89 16.02
C SER A 46 9.39 -12.92 14.51
N VAL A 47 10.27 -12.10 13.91
CA VAL A 47 10.58 -12.13 12.47
C VAL A 47 11.22 -13.46 12.07
N ILE A 48 12.18 -13.98 12.84
CA ILE A 48 12.80 -15.28 12.60
C ILE A 48 11.74 -16.39 12.59
N MET A 49 10.85 -16.36 13.57
CA MET A 49 9.75 -17.31 13.68
C MET A 49 8.72 -17.16 12.54
N ALA A 50 8.39 -15.93 12.16
CA ALA A 50 7.47 -15.66 11.06
C ALA A 50 7.99 -16.20 9.73
N LEU A 51 9.26 -16.00 9.42
CA LEU A 51 9.91 -16.57 8.24
C LEU A 51 9.83 -18.09 8.21
N TRP A 52 10.04 -18.74 9.34
CA TRP A 52 9.93 -20.19 9.45
C TRP A 52 8.48 -20.66 9.27
N VAL A 53 7.51 -20.02 9.95
CA VAL A 53 6.07 -20.35 9.85
C VAL A 53 5.59 -20.14 8.42
N GLU A 54 5.97 -19.05 7.78
CA GLU A 54 5.57 -18.73 6.41
C GLU A 54 6.10 -19.78 5.42
N ARG A 55 7.40 -20.04 5.42
CA ARG A 55 8.02 -21.01 4.50
C ARG A 55 7.44 -22.42 4.70
N ARG A 56 7.21 -22.82 5.94
CA ARG A 56 6.67 -24.15 6.26
C ARG A 56 5.15 -24.24 6.04
N GLY A 57 4.42 -23.17 6.34
CA GLY A 57 2.98 -23.05 6.09
C GLY A 57 2.66 -23.12 4.61
N LEU A 58 3.33 -22.28 3.81
CA LEU A 58 3.17 -22.28 2.34
C LEU A 58 3.58 -23.61 1.71
N ALA A 59 4.67 -24.22 2.18
CA ALA A 59 5.11 -25.52 1.68
C ALA A 59 4.04 -26.59 1.90
N ARG A 60 3.38 -26.63 3.07
CA ARG A 60 2.27 -27.55 3.35
C ARG A 60 1.05 -27.28 2.47
N MET A 61 0.70 -26.01 2.24
CA MET A 61 -0.40 -25.64 1.34
C MET A 61 -0.12 -26.07 -0.11
N GLN A 62 1.16 -26.04 -0.51
CA GLN A 62 1.62 -26.45 -1.83
C GLN A 62 1.99 -27.95 -1.91
N THR A 63 1.65 -28.75 -0.89
CA THR A 63 1.96 -30.19 -0.82
C THR A 63 3.44 -30.56 -1.00
N ARG A 64 4.35 -29.66 -0.55
CA ARG A 64 5.81 -29.86 -0.60
C ARG A 64 6.44 -29.77 0.79
N LEU A 65 7.67 -30.32 0.92
CA LEU A 65 8.44 -30.21 2.15
C LEU A 65 9.03 -28.80 2.28
N GLY A 66 8.79 -28.14 3.43
CA GLY A 66 9.44 -26.90 3.81
C GLY A 66 10.86 -27.11 4.33
N PRO A 67 11.53 -26.05 4.85
CA PRO A 67 12.87 -26.15 5.43
C PRO A 67 12.93 -27.23 6.50
N ASN A 68 13.91 -28.14 6.41
CA ASN A 68 14.00 -29.30 7.29
C ASN A 68 15.43 -29.60 7.78
N VAL A 69 16.47 -29.02 7.15
CA VAL A 69 17.88 -29.44 7.35
C VAL A 69 18.57 -28.63 8.45
N ASN A 70 18.38 -27.31 8.52
CA ASN A 70 19.12 -26.45 9.46
C ASN A 70 18.42 -26.41 10.83
N GLY A 71 18.97 -27.12 11.81
CA GLY A 71 18.44 -27.23 13.16
C GLY A 71 17.18 -28.08 13.27
N PRO A 72 16.56 -28.18 14.47
CA PRO A 72 15.36 -28.97 14.65
C PRO A 72 14.23 -28.41 13.79
N LEU A 73 13.69 -29.24 12.90
CA LEU A 73 12.60 -28.91 11.97
C LEU A 73 12.91 -27.71 11.04
N GLY A 74 14.18 -27.36 10.80
CA GLY A 74 14.57 -26.23 9.96
C GLY A 74 14.41 -24.86 10.61
N LEU A 75 14.29 -24.77 11.93
CA LEU A 75 14.06 -23.50 12.65
C LEU A 75 15.22 -22.50 12.48
N LEU A 76 16.46 -23.01 12.42
CA LEU A 76 17.66 -22.19 12.26
C LEU A 76 17.90 -21.73 10.82
N GLN A 77 17.03 -22.06 9.87
CA GLN A 77 17.18 -21.64 8.48
C GLN A 77 17.16 -20.10 8.33
N ALA A 78 16.27 -19.42 9.04
CA ALA A 78 16.20 -17.96 9.02
C ALA A 78 17.47 -17.30 9.58
N VAL A 79 18.06 -17.89 10.61
CA VAL A 79 19.33 -17.43 11.18
C VAL A 79 20.49 -17.68 10.20
N ALA A 80 20.50 -18.83 9.51
CA ALA A 80 21.49 -19.12 8.47
C ALA A 80 21.38 -18.15 7.29
N ASP A 81 20.15 -17.81 6.88
CA ASP A 81 19.90 -16.81 5.83
C ASP A 81 20.39 -15.42 6.25
N ALA A 82 20.16 -15.00 7.51
CA ALA A 82 20.71 -13.76 8.06
C ALA A 82 22.24 -13.78 8.07
N GLY A 83 22.87 -14.88 8.53
CA GLY A 83 24.32 -15.06 8.51
C GLY A 83 24.90 -14.96 7.10
N LYS A 84 24.24 -15.57 6.11
CA LYS A 84 24.61 -15.46 4.69
C LYS A 84 24.58 -14.00 4.20
N LEU A 85 23.55 -13.22 4.58
CA LEU A 85 23.45 -11.81 4.19
C LEU A 85 24.54 -10.96 4.83
N ILE A 86 24.93 -11.24 6.08
CA ILE A 86 26.05 -10.56 6.76
C ILE A 86 27.38 -10.83 6.05
N MET A 87 27.60 -12.08 5.62
CA MET A 87 28.86 -12.50 4.96
C MET A 87 28.89 -12.19 3.47
N LYS A 88 27.74 -11.80 2.87
CA LYS A 88 27.66 -11.48 1.44
C LYS A 88 28.43 -10.21 1.14
N GLU A 89 29.15 -10.18 0.01
CA GLU A 89 29.85 -9.00 -0.48
C GLU A 89 28.88 -7.81 -0.64
N ASP A 90 29.27 -6.68 -0.09
CA ASP A 90 28.56 -5.41 -0.22
C ASP A 90 29.20 -4.61 -1.35
N PHE A 91 28.37 -4.14 -2.28
CA PHE A 91 28.82 -3.31 -3.38
C PHE A 91 28.15 -1.93 -3.37
N TRP A 92 28.87 -0.97 -3.96
CA TRP A 92 28.38 0.40 -4.12
C TRP A 92 28.19 0.68 -5.60
N LEU A 93 27.01 1.10 -5.99
CA LEU A 93 26.75 1.57 -7.34
C LEU A 93 27.55 2.85 -7.60
N LYS A 94 28.23 2.93 -8.74
CA LYS A 94 29.04 4.11 -9.11
C LYS A 94 28.20 5.37 -9.30
N GLY A 95 26.94 5.24 -9.74
CA GLY A 95 26.02 6.35 -9.95
C GLY A 95 25.15 6.70 -8.74
N ALA A 96 25.12 5.88 -7.67
CA ALA A 96 24.21 6.09 -6.55
C ALA A 96 24.70 7.21 -5.63
N GLU A 97 23.75 8.00 -5.11
CA GLU A 97 23.98 8.96 -4.03
C GLU A 97 24.21 8.23 -2.72
N LYS A 98 25.46 8.05 -2.34
CA LYS A 98 25.89 7.19 -1.22
C LYS A 98 25.18 7.46 0.10
N VAL A 99 24.93 8.72 0.44
CA VAL A 99 24.30 9.12 1.70
C VAL A 99 22.83 8.67 1.71
N ILE A 100 22.08 9.00 0.67
CA ILE A 100 20.66 8.65 0.56
C ILE A 100 20.50 7.13 0.42
N TYR A 101 21.38 6.49 -0.37
CA TYR A 101 21.38 5.04 -0.57
C TYR A 101 21.57 4.25 0.73
N LEU A 102 22.38 4.75 1.67
CA LEU A 102 22.53 4.16 3.01
C LEU A 102 21.40 4.53 3.95
N LEU A 103 20.93 5.78 3.88
CA LEU A 103 19.92 6.30 4.80
C LEU A 103 18.53 5.69 4.56
N ALA A 104 18.18 5.39 3.31
CA ALA A 104 16.87 4.90 2.93
C ALA A 104 16.46 3.60 3.65
N PRO A 105 17.25 2.50 3.66
CA PRO A 105 16.91 1.29 4.43
C PRO A 105 16.90 1.52 5.93
N LEU A 106 17.72 2.45 6.45
CA LEU A 106 17.71 2.80 7.87
C LEU A 106 16.42 3.54 8.26
N ILE A 107 15.92 4.45 7.43
CA ILE A 107 14.64 5.13 7.66
C ILE A 107 13.50 4.10 7.70
N ALA A 108 13.43 3.18 6.75
CA ALA A 108 12.41 2.15 6.71
C ALA A 108 12.46 1.24 7.95
N ALA A 109 13.65 0.80 8.37
CA ALA A 109 13.80 -0.03 9.55
C ALA A 109 13.50 0.74 10.85
N PHE A 110 14.01 1.97 10.97
CA PHE A 110 13.78 2.82 12.13
C PHE A 110 12.29 3.08 12.36
N SER A 111 11.55 3.46 11.30
CA SER A 111 10.10 3.68 11.39
C SER A 111 9.38 2.41 11.85
N ALA A 112 9.73 1.25 11.32
CA ALA A 112 9.12 -0.02 11.69
C ALA A 112 9.30 -0.35 13.19
N PHE A 113 10.49 -0.14 13.77
CA PHE A 113 10.72 -0.36 15.19
C PHE A 113 10.01 0.66 16.08
N MET A 114 9.92 1.93 15.66
CA MET A 114 9.35 3.01 16.47
C MET A 114 7.85 2.85 16.73
N VAL A 115 7.11 2.19 15.85
CA VAL A 115 5.68 1.92 16.07
C VAL A 115 5.44 1.15 17.37
N TYR A 116 6.31 0.21 17.73
CA TYR A 116 6.17 -0.59 18.96
C TYR A 116 6.39 0.18 20.24
N ALA A 117 6.87 1.41 20.19
CA ALA A 117 7.02 2.25 21.39
C ALA A 117 5.67 2.52 22.10
N VAL A 118 4.58 2.59 21.33
CA VAL A 118 3.24 2.92 21.84
C VAL A 118 2.26 1.74 21.82
N ILE A 119 2.71 0.55 21.42
CA ILE A 119 1.86 -0.65 21.43
C ILE A 119 1.86 -1.28 22.82
N PRO A 120 0.69 -1.44 23.44
CA PRO A 120 0.57 -2.01 24.77
C PRO A 120 0.54 -3.53 24.73
N PHE A 121 1.49 -4.20 25.37
CA PHE A 121 1.54 -5.67 25.50
C PHE A 121 0.66 -6.21 26.62
N GLY A 122 0.37 -5.38 27.64
CA GLY A 122 -0.40 -5.83 28.80
C GLY A 122 -0.67 -4.71 29.79
N PRO A 123 -1.43 -5.03 30.86
CA PRO A 123 -1.73 -4.11 31.94
C PRO A 123 -0.48 -3.81 32.79
N GLN A 124 -0.69 -3.09 33.89
CA GLN A 124 0.37 -2.86 34.86
C GLN A 124 0.80 -4.16 35.54
N VAL A 125 2.11 -4.38 35.60
CA VAL A 125 2.75 -5.53 36.25
C VAL A 125 3.89 -5.04 37.16
N SER A 126 4.14 -5.73 38.27
CA SER A 126 5.30 -5.45 39.08
C SER A 126 6.54 -6.17 38.54
N ILE A 127 7.57 -5.41 38.21
CA ILE A 127 8.87 -5.91 37.78
C ILE A 127 9.90 -5.45 38.81
N LEU A 128 10.56 -6.39 39.47
CA LEU A 128 11.56 -6.13 40.52
C LEU A 128 11.07 -5.15 41.63
N GLY A 129 9.76 -5.22 41.95
CA GLY A 129 9.17 -4.37 43.00
C GLY A 129 8.64 -3.02 42.51
N HIS A 130 8.86 -2.66 41.24
CA HIS A 130 8.31 -1.45 40.62
C HIS A 130 7.06 -1.79 39.80
N SER A 131 5.97 -1.07 40.06
CA SER A 131 4.76 -1.17 39.20
C SER A 131 4.97 -0.41 37.91
N THR A 132 4.82 -1.08 36.78
CA THR A 132 5.05 -0.49 35.46
C THR A 132 4.08 -1.07 34.42
N PRO A 133 3.54 -0.27 33.48
CA PRO A 133 2.77 -0.77 32.37
C PRO A 133 3.68 -1.52 31.39
N LEU A 134 3.17 -2.58 30.76
CA LEU A 134 3.91 -3.33 29.73
C LEU A 134 3.83 -2.63 28.36
N GLN A 135 4.28 -1.37 28.35
CA GLN A 135 4.32 -0.47 27.22
C GLN A 135 5.52 0.45 27.43
N LEU A 136 6.16 0.91 26.36
CA LEU A 136 7.32 1.79 26.48
C LEU A 136 6.88 3.22 26.81
N THR A 137 5.88 3.71 26.08
CA THR A 137 5.26 5.02 26.30
C THR A 137 3.80 5.03 25.85
N ASP A 138 2.98 5.87 26.47
CA ASP A 138 1.63 6.15 26.03
C ASP A 138 1.33 7.63 26.20
N PHE A 139 0.57 8.20 25.28
CA PHE A 139 0.16 9.60 25.32
C PHE A 139 -1.18 9.80 24.62
N PRO A 140 -1.88 10.93 24.89
CA PRO A 140 -3.25 11.13 24.41
C PRO A 140 -3.48 10.98 22.90
N VAL A 141 -2.42 11.09 22.10
CA VAL A 141 -2.46 11.01 20.63
C VAL A 141 -1.61 9.86 20.07
N ALA A 142 -1.45 8.78 20.85
CA ALA A 142 -0.56 7.65 20.53
C ALA A 142 -0.84 7.03 19.16
N VAL A 143 -2.11 6.94 18.76
CA VAL A 143 -2.45 6.36 17.45
C VAL A 143 -2.10 7.28 16.28
N LEU A 144 -2.19 8.62 16.45
CA LEU A 144 -1.69 9.55 15.42
C LEU A 144 -0.17 9.43 15.26
N TYR A 145 0.55 9.16 16.36
CA TYR A 145 1.98 8.86 16.30
C TYR A 145 2.25 7.60 15.45
N ILE A 146 1.47 6.51 15.62
CA ILE A 146 1.61 5.30 14.81
C ILE A 146 1.46 5.65 13.32
N LEU A 147 0.38 6.35 12.95
CA LEU A 147 0.13 6.75 11.55
C LEU A 147 1.23 7.66 10.99
N ALA A 148 1.73 8.60 11.78
CA ALA A 148 2.81 9.50 11.34
C ALA A 148 4.13 8.75 11.11
N ILE A 149 4.46 7.77 11.95
CA ILE A 149 5.69 6.98 11.82
C ILE A 149 5.60 5.97 10.68
N THR A 150 4.43 5.36 10.45
CA THR A 150 4.24 4.48 9.28
C THR A 150 4.34 5.27 7.97
N ALA A 151 3.69 6.43 7.89
CA ALA A 151 3.82 7.34 6.75
C ALA A 151 5.28 7.79 6.51
N PHE A 152 6.06 8.03 7.59
CA PHE A 152 7.48 8.34 7.48
C PHE A 152 8.29 7.19 6.86
N GLY A 153 7.89 5.94 7.09
CA GLY A 153 8.51 4.75 6.49
C GLY A 153 8.47 4.73 4.96
N VAL A 154 7.44 5.34 4.35
CA VAL A 154 7.29 5.43 2.90
C VAL A 154 8.45 6.20 2.25
N TYR A 155 8.99 7.22 2.94
CA TYR A 155 10.17 7.94 2.46
C TYR A 155 11.38 7.01 2.30
N GLY A 156 11.52 5.99 3.15
CA GLY A 156 12.58 4.98 3.00
C GLY A 156 12.48 4.25 1.66
N ILE A 157 11.28 3.91 1.22
CA ILE A 157 11.03 3.23 -0.06
C ILE A 157 11.30 4.18 -1.24
N ILE A 158 10.75 5.40 -1.19
CA ILE A 158 10.92 6.40 -2.27
C ILE A 158 12.40 6.77 -2.45
N LEU A 159 13.09 7.10 -1.36
CA LEU A 159 14.51 7.46 -1.38
C LEU A 159 15.38 6.31 -1.83
N GLY A 160 15.02 5.07 -1.49
CA GLY A 160 15.72 3.86 -1.94
C GLY A 160 15.68 3.70 -3.45
N GLY A 161 14.50 3.84 -4.07
CA GLY A 161 14.36 3.80 -5.51
C GLY A 161 15.02 4.98 -6.21
N TRP A 162 14.90 6.19 -5.66
CA TRP A 162 15.52 7.40 -6.22
C TRP A 162 17.06 7.31 -6.22
N SER A 163 17.66 6.92 -5.10
CA SER A 163 19.12 6.89 -4.95
C SER A 163 19.82 5.85 -5.81
N SER A 164 19.08 4.87 -6.32
CA SER A 164 19.63 3.77 -7.13
C SER A 164 20.00 4.17 -8.56
N HIS A 165 19.57 5.34 -9.03
CA HIS A 165 19.80 5.84 -10.41
C HIS A 165 19.47 4.81 -11.52
N SER A 166 18.56 3.88 -11.24
CA SER A 166 18.05 2.89 -12.18
C SER A 166 16.55 3.07 -12.38
N THR A 167 16.07 2.80 -13.58
CA THR A 167 14.64 2.99 -13.92
C THR A 167 13.73 1.99 -13.21
N TYR A 168 14.16 0.73 -13.06
CA TYR A 168 13.36 -0.31 -12.41
C TYR A 168 13.11 -0.04 -10.93
N PRO A 169 14.11 0.25 -10.09
CA PRO A 169 13.90 0.64 -8.70
C PRO A 169 13.04 1.89 -8.53
N LEU A 170 13.20 2.89 -9.40
CA LEU A 170 12.41 4.10 -9.35
C LEU A 170 10.92 3.82 -9.62
N PHE A 171 10.60 3.07 -10.67
CA PHE A 171 9.21 2.68 -10.94
C PHE A 171 8.63 1.79 -9.83
N GLY A 172 9.44 0.87 -9.29
CA GLY A 172 9.03 0.05 -8.14
C GLY A 172 8.72 0.89 -6.90
N ALA A 173 9.55 1.87 -6.58
CA ALA A 173 9.35 2.79 -5.46
C ALA A 173 8.10 3.66 -5.63
N VAL A 174 7.88 4.23 -6.82
CA VAL A 174 6.68 5.04 -7.11
C VAL A 174 5.40 4.21 -7.01
N ARG A 175 5.39 2.98 -7.55
CA ARG A 175 4.25 2.08 -7.44
C ARG A 175 3.97 1.71 -5.98
N SER A 176 5.01 1.38 -5.20
CA SER A 176 4.87 1.05 -3.78
C SER A 176 4.35 2.26 -2.98
N ALA A 177 4.90 3.44 -3.20
CA ALA A 177 4.45 4.65 -2.54
C ALA A 177 2.98 4.98 -2.86
N ALA A 178 2.57 4.89 -4.13
CA ALA A 178 1.19 5.10 -4.52
C ALA A 178 0.23 4.09 -3.87
N GLN A 179 0.65 2.83 -3.76
CA GLN A 179 -0.08 1.78 -3.06
C GLN A 179 -0.25 2.11 -1.58
N VAL A 180 0.85 2.33 -0.86
CA VAL A 180 0.82 2.58 0.59
C VAL A 180 -0.02 3.81 0.91
N ILE A 181 0.19 4.96 0.24
CA ILE A 181 -0.57 6.19 0.47
C ILE A 181 -2.08 5.98 0.25
N SER A 182 -2.47 5.24 -0.79
CA SER A 182 -3.89 5.00 -1.08
C SER A 182 -4.58 4.16 0.00
N TYR A 183 -3.89 3.13 0.49
CA TYR A 183 -4.46 2.22 1.49
C TYR A 183 -4.32 2.76 2.92
N GLU A 184 -3.29 3.55 3.22
CA GLU A 184 -3.15 4.28 4.47
C GLU A 184 -4.33 5.24 4.70
N LEU A 185 -4.83 5.90 3.65
CA LEU A 185 -5.99 6.79 3.76
C LEU A 185 -7.25 6.02 4.19
N SER A 186 -7.54 4.87 3.58
CA SER A 186 -8.70 4.05 3.96
C SER A 186 -8.54 3.41 5.34
N MET A 187 -7.32 3.00 5.70
CA MET A 187 -6.96 2.49 7.01
C MET A 187 -7.15 3.55 8.09
N SER A 188 -6.68 4.78 7.87
CA SER A 188 -6.82 5.91 8.78
C SER A 188 -8.30 6.25 9.04
N LEU A 189 -9.15 6.25 8.00
CA LEU A 189 -10.60 6.45 8.16
C LEU A 189 -11.23 5.34 8.99
N SER A 190 -10.83 4.09 8.79
CA SER A 190 -11.28 2.96 9.60
C SER A 190 -10.88 3.10 11.08
N ILE A 191 -9.64 3.50 11.36
CA ILE A 191 -9.12 3.75 12.70
C ILE A 191 -9.87 4.92 13.37
N LEU A 192 -10.16 5.97 12.62
CA LEU A 192 -10.86 7.15 13.11
C LEU A 192 -12.27 6.83 13.65
N THR A 193 -12.97 5.83 13.09
CA THR A 193 -14.24 5.36 13.63
C THR A 193 -14.11 4.75 15.02
N VAL A 194 -12.99 4.04 15.28
CA VAL A 194 -12.71 3.46 16.61
C VAL A 194 -12.47 4.57 17.64
N PHE A 195 -11.78 5.66 17.29
CA PHE A 195 -11.59 6.81 18.18
C PHE A 195 -12.89 7.44 18.62
N LEU A 196 -13.78 7.66 17.64
CA LEU A 196 -15.10 8.23 17.93
C LEU A 196 -15.90 7.36 18.90
N ALA A 197 -15.74 6.05 18.79
CA ALA A 197 -16.45 5.11 19.66
C ALA A 197 -15.82 4.95 21.04
N SER A 198 -14.49 4.93 21.12
CA SER A 198 -13.75 4.81 22.38
C SER A 198 -13.67 6.13 23.17
N GLY A 199 -13.73 7.28 22.44
CA GLY A 199 -13.57 8.62 23.04
C GLY A 199 -12.14 8.98 23.41
N THR A 200 -11.15 8.19 23.02
CA THR A 200 -9.71 8.41 23.29
C THR A 200 -8.86 7.97 22.10
N MET A 201 -7.69 8.59 21.92
CA MET A 201 -6.67 8.19 20.95
C MET A 201 -5.46 7.50 21.61
N SER A 202 -5.47 7.34 22.94
CA SER A 202 -4.48 6.56 23.66
C SER A 202 -4.68 5.08 23.37
N THR A 203 -3.60 4.36 23.13
CA THR A 203 -3.66 2.91 22.84
C THR A 203 -4.12 2.11 24.05
N SER A 204 -3.65 2.45 25.27
CA SER A 204 -4.10 1.80 26.49
C SER A 204 -5.58 2.09 26.77
N GLY A 205 -6.03 3.32 26.58
CA GLY A 205 -7.42 3.72 26.78
C GLY A 205 -8.39 3.04 25.79
N ILE A 206 -7.99 2.86 24.53
CA ILE A 206 -8.79 2.12 23.53
C ILE A 206 -8.94 0.66 23.95
N VAL A 207 -7.89 0.01 24.45
CA VAL A 207 -7.97 -1.37 24.93
C VAL A 207 -8.88 -1.47 26.13
N ASP A 208 -8.77 -0.54 27.10
CA ASP A 208 -9.63 -0.51 28.29
C ASP A 208 -11.10 -0.34 27.93
N ALA A 209 -11.43 0.49 26.92
CA ALA A 209 -12.78 0.67 26.41
C ALA A 209 -13.40 -0.63 25.82
N GLN A 210 -12.59 -1.63 25.51
CA GLN A 210 -13.00 -2.91 24.91
C GLN A 210 -13.23 -4.05 25.90
N GLN A 211 -13.17 -3.82 27.20
CA GLN A 211 -13.29 -4.87 28.23
C GLN A 211 -14.53 -5.75 28.09
N ARG A 212 -15.67 -5.19 27.66
CA ARG A 212 -16.96 -5.92 27.54
C ARG A 212 -17.17 -6.53 26.16
N LEU A 213 -16.79 -5.83 25.12
CA LEU A 213 -17.03 -6.25 23.74
C LEU A 213 -16.00 -5.62 22.81
N TRP A 214 -15.44 -6.44 21.92
CA TRP A 214 -14.45 -6.01 20.95
C TRP A 214 -15.06 -5.08 19.91
N TRP A 215 -14.35 -4.02 19.55
CA TRP A 215 -14.79 -3.09 18.51
C TRP A 215 -14.90 -3.76 17.14
N GLY A 216 -14.08 -4.79 16.86
CA GLY A 216 -14.17 -5.55 15.62
C GLY A 216 -15.52 -6.22 15.40
N LEU A 217 -16.25 -6.57 16.49
CA LEU A 217 -17.60 -7.13 16.40
C LEU A 217 -18.67 -6.03 16.30
N VAL A 218 -18.45 -4.90 16.94
CA VAL A 218 -19.41 -3.77 16.91
C VAL A 218 -19.33 -3.00 15.60
N MET A 219 -18.12 -2.89 15.04
CA MET A 219 -17.81 -2.11 13.83
C MET A 219 -17.25 -3.03 12.73
N ILE A 220 -18.00 -4.05 12.35
CA ILE A 220 -17.59 -5.01 11.31
C ILE A 220 -17.13 -4.32 10.03
N PRO A 221 -17.80 -3.27 9.47
CA PRO A 221 -17.33 -2.60 8.27
C PRO A 221 -15.94 -1.97 8.43
N SER A 222 -15.68 -1.27 9.55
CA SER A 222 -14.34 -0.73 9.84
C SER A 222 -13.29 -1.82 9.93
N PHE A 223 -13.61 -2.92 10.61
CA PHE A 223 -12.70 -4.05 10.76
C PHE A 223 -12.34 -4.67 9.40
N LEU A 224 -13.33 -4.89 8.52
CA LEU A 224 -13.11 -5.43 7.18
C LEU A 224 -12.27 -4.48 6.30
N ILE A 225 -12.59 -3.18 6.33
CA ILE A 225 -11.79 -2.16 5.62
C ILE A 225 -10.35 -2.17 6.13
N TYR A 226 -10.16 -2.22 7.45
CA TYR A 226 -8.84 -2.30 8.06
C TYR A 226 -8.07 -3.54 7.60
N VAL A 227 -8.72 -4.72 7.63
CA VAL A 227 -8.10 -5.99 7.20
C VAL A 227 -7.64 -5.95 5.74
N VAL A 228 -8.44 -5.39 4.84
CA VAL A 228 -8.03 -5.24 3.44
C VAL A 228 -6.90 -4.21 3.32
N SER A 229 -7.01 -3.07 3.99
CA SER A 229 -6.01 -2.00 3.92
C SER A 229 -4.67 -2.40 4.52
N MET A 230 -4.65 -3.16 5.64
CA MET A 230 -3.39 -3.62 6.25
C MET A 230 -2.57 -4.54 5.35
N ILE A 231 -3.24 -5.40 4.54
CA ILE A 231 -2.54 -6.26 3.57
C ILE A 231 -1.95 -5.39 2.44
N GLY A 232 -2.71 -4.37 1.99
CA GLY A 232 -2.26 -3.42 0.97
C GLY A 232 -1.09 -2.56 1.42
N GLU A 233 -1.05 -2.15 2.70
CA GLU A 233 0.01 -1.31 3.26
C GLU A 233 1.35 -2.06 3.38
N VAL A 234 1.30 -3.34 3.73
CA VAL A 234 2.53 -4.15 3.89
C VAL A 234 3.03 -4.74 2.58
N ASN A 235 2.42 -4.41 1.44
CA ASN A 235 2.82 -4.90 0.12
C ASN A 235 2.88 -6.44 0.02
N ARG A 236 1.99 -7.16 0.73
CA ARG A 236 1.92 -8.63 0.69
C ARG A 236 0.87 -9.14 -0.28
N LEU A 237 1.05 -10.34 -0.81
CA LEU A 237 0.04 -11.01 -1.63
C LEU A 237 -1.32 -11.06 -0.91
N PRO A 238 -2.41 -10.72 -1.59
CA PRO A 238 -2.61 -10.57 -3.05
C PRO A 238 -2.17 -9.23 -3.65
N PHE A 239 -1.65 -8.28 -2.87
CA PHE A 239 -1.32 -6.92 -3.24
C PHE A 239 0.20 -6.66 -3.37
N ASP A 240 0.99 -7.69 -3.64
CA ASP A 240 2.44 -7.62 -3.82
C ASP A 240 2.79 -7.10 -5.23
N LEU A 241 2.62 -5.81 -5.42
CA LEU A 241 2.84 -5.15 -6.70
C LEU A 241 4.27 -4.59 -6.87
N PRO A 242 4.94 -4.14 -5.81
CA PRO A 242 6.30 -3.63 -5.91
C PRO A 242 7.33 -4.71 -6.23
N GLU A 243 7.17 -5.92 -5.67
CA GLU A 243 8.06 -7.06 -5.86
C GLU A 243 7.69 -7.94 -7.06
N ALA A 244 6.78 -7.47 -7.93
CA ALA A 244 6.33 -8.23 -9.08
C ALA A 244 7.50 -8.72 -9.94
N GLU A 245 8.05 -9.91 -9.64
CA GLU A 245 9.21 -10.48 -10.34
C GLU A 245 9.07 -10.47 -11.87
N GLY A 246 7.87 -10.68 -12.37
CA GLY A 246 7.59 -10.65 -13.81
C GLY A 246 7.53 -9.26 -14.45
N GLU A 247 7.39 -8.17 -13.65
CA GLU A 247 7.25 -6.80 -14.15
C GLU A 247 8.44 -5.90 -13.76
N LEU A 248 8.87 -5.94 -12.49
CA LEU A 248 9.84 -5.01 -11.90
C LEU A 248 11.03 -5.70 -11.22
N VAL A 249 11.19 -7.00 -11.39
CA VAL A 249 12.25 -7.84 -10.82
C VAL A 249 12.15 -7.96 -9.29
N ALA A 250 12.50 -6.91 -8.53
CA ALA A 250 12.34 -6.83 -7.07
C ALA A 250 12.05 -5.40 -6.61
N GLY A 251 11.44 -4.59 -7.48
CA GLY A 251 11.03 -3.23 -7.17
C GLY A 251 12.17 -2.35 -6.68
N HIS A 252 11.94 -1.60 -5.59
CA HIS A 252 12.90 -0.66 -5.02
C HIS A 252 14.16 -1.33 -4.43
N MET A 253 14.12 -2.64 -4.16
CA MET A 253 15.24 -3.38 -3.55
C MET A 253 16.22 -3.96 -4.56
N VAL A 254 15.98 -3.86 -5.88
CA VAL A 254 16.77 -4.50 -6.95
C VAL A 254 18.27 -4.25 -6.82
N GLU A 255 18.64 -3.00 -6.54
CA GLU A 255 20.05 -2.58 -6.50
C GLU A 255 20.69 -2.72 -5.11
N TYR A 256 19.93 -3.20 -4.11
CA TYR A 256 20.43 -3.38 -2.76
C TYR A 256 20.98 -4.79 -2.55
N SER A 257 22.09 -4.90 -1.84
CA SER A 257 22.75 -6.18 -1.51
C SER A 257 23.17 -6.22 -0.04
N SER A 258 23.53 -7.42 0.43
CA SER A 258 24.09 -7.66 1.77
C SER A 258 23.18 -7.10 2.89
N MET A 259 23.76 -6.41 3.86
CA MET A 259 23.05 -5.87 5.01
C MET A 259 22.02 -4.79 4.65
N LYS A 260 22.25 -4.02 3.57
CA LYS A 260 21.30 -2.99 3.13
C LYS A 260 19.97 -3.62 2.69
N PHE A 261 20.03 -4.71 1.95
CA PHE A 261 18.86 -5.51 1.59
C PHE A 261 18.20 -6.14 2.84
N ALA A 262 19.04 -6.65 3.78
CA ALA A 262 18.53 -7.24 5.01
C ALA A 262 17.71 -6.27 5.86
N TRP A 263 18.09 -4.98 5.91
CA TRP A 263 17.33 -3.95 6.63
C TRP A 263 15.94 -3.69 6.03
N TYR A 264 15.81 -3.64 4.71
CA TYR A 264 14.50 -3.53 4.06
C TYR A 264 13.62 -4.75 4.34
N PHE A 265 14.17 -5.93 4.17
CA PHE A 265 13.48 -7.18 4.42
C PHE A 265 13.04 -7.32 5.89
N LEU A 266 13.89 -6.91 6.83
CA LEU A 266 13.56 -6.86 8.26
C LEU A 266 12.43 -5.86 8.52
N ALA A 267 12.51 -4.66 7.94
CA ALA A 267 11.49 -3.62 8.09
C ALA A 267 10.13 -4.09 7.59
N GLU A 268 10.08 -4.77 6.46
CA GLU A 268 8.85 -5.32 5.88
C GLU A 268 8.18 -6.31 6.84
N TYR A 269 8.93 -7.27 7.39
CA TYR A 269 8.37 -8.22 8.36
C TYR A 269 7.95 -7.57 9.66
N ILE A 270 8.71 -6.59 10.17
CA ILE A 270 8.31 -5.84 11.36
C ILE A 270 7.02 -5.05 11.07
N ASN A 271 6.86 -4.46 9.89
CA ASN A 271 5.63 -3.77 9.51
C ASN A 271 4.42 -4.73 9.46
N MET A 272 4.59 -5.99 9.04
CA MET A 272 3.53 -6.99 9.18
C MET A 272 3.11 -7.18 10.65
N PHE A 273 4.07 -7.25 11.57
CA PHE A 273 3.77 -7.30 12.99
C PHE A 273 3.14 -6.00 13.50
N ASN A 274 3.56 -4.83 13.00
CA ASN A 274 3.00 -3.53 13.36
C ASN A 274 1.51 -3.47 13.06
N VAL A 275 1.12 -3.72 11.80
CA VAL A 275 -0.30 -3.66 11.40
C VAL A 275 -1.13 -4.74 12.11
N SER A 276 -0.53 -5.92 12.37
CA SER A 276 -1.18 -6.98 13.14
C SER A 276 -1.39 -6.57 14.60
N ALA A 277 -0.40 -5.96 15.24
CA ALA A 277 -0.48 -5.49 16.61
C ALA A 277 -1.48 -4.32 16.75
N VAL A 278 -1.49 -3.39 15.80
CA VAL A 278 -2.47 -2.31 15.72
C VAL A 278 -3.89 -2.86 15.53
N CYS A 279 -4.07 -3.87 14.66
CA CYS A 279 -5.33 -4.58 14.50
C CYS A 279 -5.84 -5.16 15.82
N VAL A 280 -4.96 -5.83 16.56
CA VAL A 280 -5.30 -6.44 17.85
C VAL A 280 -5.65 -5.37 18.89
N THR A 281 -4.90 -4.29 18.99
CA THR A 281 -5.16 -3.20 19.95
C THR A 281 -6.45 -2.47 19.65
N LEU A 282 -6.75 -2.17 18.40
CA LEU A 282 -7.91 -1.35 18.01
C LEU A 282 -9.21 -2.15 17.88
N PHE A 283 -9.16 -3.38 17.38
CA PHE A 283 -10.35 -4.14 17.02
C PHE A 283 -10.57 -5.41 17.84
N LEU A 284 -9.51 -6.09 18.28
CA LEU A 284 -9.59 -7.39 18.94
C LEU A 284 -9.38 -7.33 20.47
N GLY A 285 -9.51 -6.15 21.06
CA GLY A 285 -9.47 -5.96 22.50
C GLY A 285 -8.09 -6.09 23.15
N GLY A 286 -7.00 -5.89 22.38
CA GLY A 286 -5.63 -5.91 22.89
C GLY A 286 -5.32 -7.16 23.72
N TRP A 287 -4.91 -6.95 24.94
CA TRP A 287 -4.55 -8.02 25.90
C TRP A 287 -5.76 -8.70 26.60
N HIS A 288 -7.01 -8.21 26.42
CA HIS A 288 -8.18 -8.78 27.07
C HIS A 288 -8.56 -10.16 26.49
N PRO A 289 -8.64 -11.24 27.31
CA PRO A 289 -9.12 -12.55 26.87
C PRO A 289 -10.65 -12.52 26.77
N PHE A 290 -11.22 -12.55 25.55
CA PHE A 290 -12.65 -12.36 25.30
C PHE A 290 -13.55 -13.41 25.97
N ILE A 291 -13.40 -14.67 25.61
CA ILE A 291 -14.27 -15.75 26.06
C ILE A 291 -13.69 -16.48 27.28
N LEU A 292 -12.36 -16.47 27.43
CA LEU A 292 -11.69 -17.18 28.50
C LEU A 292 -11.99 -16.63 29.90
N THR A 293 -12.35 -15.35 30.02
CA THR A 293 -12.80 -14.78 31.31
C THR A 293 -14.06 -15.44 31.83
N LEU A 294 -14.89 -16.05 30.96
CA LEU A 294 -16.07 -16.81 31.36
C LEU A 294 -15.71 -18.16 32.03
N PHE A 295 -14.56 -18.71 31.69
CA PHE A 295 -14.13 -20.04 32.18
C PHE A 295 -13.00 -19.95 33.22
N TRP A 296 -12.29 -18.80 33.28
CA TRP A 296 -11.13 -18.64 34.13
C TRP A 296 -10.97 -17.18 34.60
N ASP A 297 -11.35 -16.88 35.84
CA ASP A 297 -11.30 -15.52 36.43
C ASP A 297 -9.88 -14.95 36.52
N GLY A 298 -8.84 -15.79 36.56
CA GLY A 298 -7.44 -15.38 36.57
C GLY A 298 -6.84 -15.02 35.21
N ALA A 299 -7.55 -15.22 34.10
CA ALA A 299 -7.03 -15.01 32.76
C ALA A 299 -6.64 -13.56 32.42
N GLY A 300 -7.25 -12.60 33.10
CA GLY A 300 -6.99 -11.16 32.93
C GLY A 300 -5.94 -10.57 33.87
N SER A 301 -5.31 -11.36 34.76
CA SER A 301 -4.40 -10.86 35.79
C SER A 301 -2.96 -11.30 35.56
N GLY A 302 -2.00 -10.49 36.07
CA GLY A 302 -0.57 -10.80 36.04
C GLY A 302 0.04 -10.77 34.62
N TRP A 303 0.78 -11.82 34.25
CA TRP A 303 1.48 -11.94 32.98
C TRP A 303 0.67 -12.60 31.84
N TRP A 304 -0.49 -13.17 32.15
CA TRP A 304 -1.35 -13.85 31.17
C TRP A 304 -1.83 -12.94 30.03
N PRO A 305 -2.18 -11.66 30.30
CA PRO A 305 -2.56 -10.72 29.24
C PRO A 305 -1.55 -10.59 28.10
N VAL A 306 -0.25 -10.67 28.40
CA VAL A 306 0.82 -10.64 27.38
C VAL A 306 0.69 -11.82 26.44
N LEU A 307 0.44 -13.00 26.99
CA LEU A 307 0.28 -14.23 26.21
C LEU A 307 -0.92 -14.12 25.24
N TRP A 308 -2.04 -13.58 25.72
CA TRP A 308 -3.24 -13.38 24.88
C TRP A 308 -2.99 -12.37 23.77
N PHE A 309 -2.29 -11.29 24.06
CA PHE A 309 -1.88 -10.31 23.07
C PHE A 309 -1.02 -10.96 21.97
N VAL A 310 0.03 -11.67 22.35
CA VAL A 310 0.95 -12.34 21.44
C VAL A 310 0.20 -13.38 20.58
N ILE A 311 -0.66 -14.21 21.18
CA ILE A 311 -1.45 -15.22 20.44
C ILE A 311 -2.34 -14.54 19.38
N LYS A 312 -3.02 -13.44 19.71
CA LYS A 312 -3.86 -12.71 18.77
C LYS A 312 -3.04 -12.08 17.63
N VAL A 313 -1.90 -11.47 17.94
CA VAL A 313 -1.00 -10.91 16.93
C VAL A 313 -0.53 -12.03 15.97
N TRP A 314 -0.14 -13.18 16.51
CA TRP A 314 0.24 -14.33 15.69
C TRP A 314 -0.93 -14.91 14.88
N ALA A 315 -2.15 -14.86 15.40
CA ALA A 315 -3.33 -15.27 14.63
C ALA A 315 -3.59 -14.37 13.42
N VAL A 316 -3.45 -13.03 13.58
CA VAL A 316 -3.56 -12.08 12.46
C VAL A 316 -2.40 -12.25 11.49
N MET A 317 -1.17 -12.44 11.98
CA MET A 317 -0.01 -12.76 11.14
C MET A 317 -0.22 -14.04 10.33
N PHE A 318 -0.73 -15.10 10.97
CA PHE A 318 -1.04 -16.35 10.29
C PHE A 318 -2.11 -16.16 9.20
N PHE A 319 -3.11 -15.32 9.46
CA PHE A 319 -4.11 -14.95 8.46
C PHE A 319 -3.45 -14.30 7.23
N MET A 320 -2.51 -13.37 7.40
CA MET A 320 -1.76 -12.75 6.29
C MET A 320 -0.91 -13.77 5.52
N ILE A 321 -0.28 -14.72 6.21
CA ILE A 321 0.46 -15.81 5.57
C ILE A 321 -0.48 -16.73 4.80
N TRP A 322 -1.66 -17.00 5.36
CA TRP A 322 -2.67 -17.84 4.71
C TRP A 322 -3.23 -17.19 3.43
N THR A 323 -3.52 -15.89 3.46
CA THR A 323 -3.96 -15.14 2.26
C THR A 323 -2.93 -15.18 1.15
N ARG A 324 -1.63 -15.14 1.47
CA ARG A 324 -0.54 -15.31 0.51
C ARG A 324 -0.58 -16.66 -0.24
N GLY A 325 -1.01 -17.72 0.45
CA GLY A 325 -1.08 -19.08 -0.12
C GLY A 325 -2.36 -19.37 -0.88
N THR A 326 -3.44 -18.64 -0.64
CA THR A 326 -4.79 -18.95 -1.13
C THR A 326 -5.31 -17.99 -2.18
N LEU A 327 -4.98 -16.70 -2.08
CA LEU A 327 -5.49 -15.68 -2.98
C LEU A 327 -4.58 -15.49 -4.20
N VAL A 328 -5.21 -15.22 -5.34
CA VAL A 328 -4.52 -14.90 -6.58
C VAL A 328 -4.06 -13.44 -6.55
N ARG A 329 -2.90 -13.16 -7.11
CA ARG A 329 -2.37 -11.81 -7.23
C ARG A 329 -3.27 -10.94 -8.11
N ILE A 330 -3.57 -9.74 -7.64
CA ILE A 330 -4.38 -8.75 -8.35
C ILE A 330 -3.45 -7.83 -9.17
N ARG A 331 -3.89 -7.48 -10.39
CA ARG A 331 -3.16 -6.52 -11.23
C ARG A 331 -3.23 -5.11 -10.66
N TYR A 332 -2.18 -4.29 -10.88
CA TYR A 332 -2.06 -2.93 -10.36
C TYR A 332 -3.28 -2.05 -10.63
N ASP A 333 -3.82 -2.07 -11.86
CA ASP A 333 -4.96 -1.25 -12.25
C ASP A 333 -6.23 -1.58 -11.44
N HIS A 334 -6.52 -2.87 -11.26
CA HIS A 334 -7.66 -3.32 -10.45
C HIS A 334 -7.49 -3.00 -8.97
N PHE A 335 -6.26 -3.13 -8.48
CA PHE A 335 -5.92 -2.82 -7.11
C PHE A 335 -6.09 -1.32 -6.81
N MET A 336 -5.61 -0.42 -7.67
CA MET A 336 -5.79 1.01 -7.51
C MET A 336 -7.26 1.42 -7.67
N LYS A 337 -8.01 0.79 -8.59
CA LYS A 337 -9.47 1.00 -8.69
C LYS A 337 -10.18 0.57 -7.41
N LEU A 338 -9.82 -0.55 -6.80
CA LEU A 338 -10.37 -1.01 -5.52
C LEU A 338 -10.12 0.02 -4.40
N GLY A 339 -8.90 0.54 -4.26
CA GLY A 339 -8.54 1.53 -3.25
C GLY A 339 -9.35 2.83 -3.42
N TRP A 340 -9.24 3.46 -4.59
CA TRP A 340 -9.81 4.79 -4.84
C TRP A 340 -11.32 4.79 -5.07
N LYS A 341 -11.86 3.81 -5.82
CA LYS A 341 -13.28 3.79 -6.19
C LYS A 341 -14.17 3.09 -5.17
N VAL A 342 -13.61 2.17 -4.38
CA VAL A 342 -14.40 1.36 -3.44
C VAL A 342 -14.00 1.64 -2.00
N LEU A 343 -12.76 1.38 -1.59
CA LEU A 343 -12.37 1.43 -0.17
C LEU A 343 -12.48 2.84 0.42
N ILE A 344 -11.98 3.87 -0.25
CA ILE A 344 -12.01 5.24 0.26
C ILE A 344 -13.46 5.77 0.36
N PRO A 345 -14.31 5.68 -0.69
CA PRO A 345 -15.70 6.13 -0.56
C PRO A 345 -16.50 5.35 0.48
N VAL A 346 -16.32 4.03 0.57
CA VAL A 346 -17.01 3.17 1.55
C VAL A 346 -16.57 3.51 2.97
N SER A 347 -15.26 3.68 3.21
CA SER A 347 -14.74 4.06 4.52
C SER A 347 -15.20 5.45 4.96
N LEU A 348 -15.26 6.40 4.02
CA LEU A 348 -15.77 7.75 4.29
C LEU A 348 -17.27 7.73 4.60
N ALA A 349 -18.08 7.00 3.82
CA ALA A 349 -19.53 6.88 4.07
C ALA A 349 -19.79 6.23 5.43
N TRP A 350 -19.05 5.17 5.77
CA TRP A 350 -19.16 4.54 7.07
C TRP A 350 -18.73 5.47 8.21
N PHE A 351 -17.62 6.20 8.05
CA PHE A 351 -17.15 7.18 9.03
C PHE A 351 -18.21 8.25 9.31
N VAL A 352 -18.79 8.87 8.26
CA VAL A 352 -19.85 9.87 8.39
C VAL A 352 -21.05 9.29 9.12
N LEU A 353 -21.46 8.06 8.82
CA LEU A 353 -22.55 7.38 9.51
C LEU A 353 -22.25 7.23 11.01
N VAL A 354 -21.05 6.80 11.38
CA VAL A 354 -20.64 6.68 12.79
C VAL A 354 -20.63 8.04 13.49
N VAL A 355 -20.15 9.11 12.82
CA VAL A 355 -20.20 10.48 13.36
C VAL A 355 -21.61 10.90 13.67
N VAL A 356 -22.55 10.68 12.74
CA VAL A 356 -23.98 11.03 12.92
C VAL A 356 -24.56 10.26 14.11
N VAL A 357 -24.32 8.95 14.21
CA VAL A 357 -24.81 8.14 15.34
C VAL A 357 -24.27 8.63 16.67
N GLN A 358 -22.98 8.94 16.75
CA GLN A 358 -22.37 9.45 17.98
C GLN A 358 -22.86 10.87 18.32
N GLY A 359 -23.08 11.73 17.32
CA GLY A 359 -23.65 13.07 17.51
C GLY A 359 -25.07 13.04 18.05
N PHE A 360 -25.91 12.10 17.58
CA PHE A 360 -27.27 11.91 18.07
C PHE A 360 -27.36 11.05 19.34
N ARG A 361 -26.24 10.61 19.91
CA ARG A 361 -26.20 9.76 21.11
C ARG A 361 -27.00 10.30 22.28
N ALA A 362 -27.04 11.63 22.44
CA ALA A 362 -27.84 12.31 23.50
C ALA A 362 -29.35 12.16 23.33
N PHE A 363 -29.82 11.93 22.11
CA PHE A 363 -31.24 11.81 21.78
C PHE A 363 -31.72 10.36 21.69
N LEU A 364 -30.78 9.39 21.58
CA LEU A 364 -31.09 7.98 21.44
C LEU A 364 -31.11 7.31 22.82
N SER A 365 -32.30 6.83 23.23
CA SER A 365 -32.53 6.18 24.53
C SER A 365 -31.99 4.75 24.65
N GLY A 366 -31.34 4.22 23.60
CA GLY A 366 -30.76 2.86 23.54
C GLY A 366 -29.27 2.80 23.85
N SER A 367 -28.73 1.58 24.06
CA SER A 367 -27.30 1.40 24.19
C SER A 367 -26.61 1.74 22.85
N PRO A 368 -25.63 2.66 22.82
CA PRO A 368 -25.00 3.09 21.57
C PRO A 368 -24.29 1.94 20.83
N ARG A 369 -23.84 0.93 21.55
CA ARG A 369 -23.20 -0.27 20.96
C ARG A 369 -24.19 -1.14 20.18
N ALA A 370 -25.41 -1.34 20.68
CA ALA A 370 -26.44 -2.10 19.99
C ALA A 370 -26.89 -1.40 18.70
N LEU A 371 -27.02 -0.07 18.73
CA LEU A 371 -27.36 0.72 17.56
C LEU A 371 -26.25 0.68 16.50
N LEU A 372 -24.97 0.84 16.91
CA LEU A 372 -23.83 0.73 16.00
C LEU A 372 -23.76 -0.65 15.35
N LEU A 373 -24.02 -1.72 16.11
CA LEU A 373 -24.04 -3.08 15.59
C LEU A 373 -25.16 -3.30 14.58
N ALA A 374 -26.36 -2.81 14.87
CA ALA A 374 -27.49 -2.88 13.94
C ALA A 374 -27.20 -2.10 12.63
N LEU A 375 -26.65 -0.89 12.74
CA LEU A 375 -26.24 -0.09 11.59
C LEU A 375 -25.10 -0.72 10.80
N ALA A 376 -24.13 -1.32 11.48
CA ALA A 376 -23.05 -2.07 10.84
C ALA A 376 -23.57 -3.22 10.01
N LEU A 377 -24.56 -3.95 10.53
CA LEU A 377 -25.21 -5.05 9.80
C LEU A 377 -25.96 -4.54 8.57
N VAL A 378 -26.76 -3.46 8.71
CA VAL A 378 -27.47 -2.85 7.59
C VAL A 378 -26.51 -2.34 6.53
N PHE A 379 -25.43 -1.64 6.93
CA PHE A 379 -24.42 -1.14 6.01
C PHE A 379 -23.70 -2.29 5.27
N LEU A 380 -23.38 -3.38 5.97
CA LEU A 380 -22.76 -4.56 5.37
C LEU A 380 -23.70 -5.20 4.34
N ILE A 381 -25.00 -5.32 4.65
CA ILE A 381 -25.99 -5.87 3.72
C ILE A 381 -26.12 -4.95 2.50
N ALA A 382 -26.19 -3.63 2.70
CA ALA A 382 -26.24 -2.66 1.60
C ALA A 382 -24.99 -2.74 0.71
N MET A 383 -23.80 -2.87 1.29
CA MET A 383 -22.56 -3.06 0.57
C MET A 383 -22.53 -4.37 -0.22
N LEU A 384 -23.02 -5.45 0.38
CA LEU A 384 -23.13 -6.75 -0.29
C LEU A 384 -24.10 -6.66 -1.49
N VAL A 385 -25.23 -6.00 -1.33
CA VAL A 385 -26.21 -5.78 -2.42
C VAL A 385 -25.56 -4.96 -3.55
N LEU A 386 -24.84 -3.87 -3.21
CA LEU A 386 -24.14 -3.04 -4.20
C LEU A 386 -23.05 -3.82 -4.95
N PHE A 387 -22.37 -4.74 -4.28
CA PHE A 387 -21.33 -5.58 -4.89
C PHE A 387 -21.93 -6.57 -5.92
N PHE A 388 -23.14 -7.06 -5.69
CA PHE A 388 -23.83 -7.97 -6.60
C PHE A 388 -24.71 -7.25 -7.66
N LEU A 389 -24.89 -5.92 -7.56
CA LEU A 389 -25.50 -5.17 -8.65
C LEU A 389 -24.54 -5.14 -9.84
N PRO A 390 -25.01 -5.53 -11.05
CA PRO A 390 -24.19 -5.38 -12.23
C PRO A 390 -23.79 -3.90 -12.35
N GLU A 391 -22.50 -3.66 -12.58
CA GLU A 391 -22.06 -2.31 -12.97
C GLU A 391 -22.93 -1.90 -14.15
N PRO A 392 -23.56 -0.70 -14.13
CA PRO A 392 -24.11 -0.18 -15.37
C PRO A 392 -22.97 -0.19 -16.37
N GLU A 393 -23.14 -0.85 -17.50
CA GLU A 393 -22.23 -0.76 -18.63
C GLU A 393 -22.09 0.74 -18.92
N GLY A 394 -21.13 1.36 -18.21
CA GLY A 394 -20.72 2.71 -18.53
C GLY A 394 -20.26 2.60 -19.96
N GLU A 395 -20.85 3.40 -20.84
CA GLU A 395 -20.27 3.70 -22.13
C GLU A 395 -18.78 3.92 -21.87
N ASP A 396 -17.99 2.85 -22.06
CA ASP A 396 -16.57 2.97 -22.21
C ASP A 396 -16.43 4.00 -23.30
N SER A 397 -16.14 5.23 -22.90
CA SER A 397 -15.62 6.23 -23.79
C SER A 397 -14.47 5.51 -24.48
N SER A 398 -14.75 5.05 -25.66
CA SER A 398 -13.90 4.34 -26.56
C SER A 398 -12.64 5.18 -26.81
N ALA A 399 -11.72 5.13 -25.83
CA ALA A 399 -10.33 5.14 -26.21
C ALA A 399 -10.20 3.88 -27.08
N PRO A 400 -9.71 3.97 -28.31
CA PRO A 400 -9.51 2.80 -29.13
C PRO A 400 -8.53 1.90 -28.38
N SER A 401 -9.10 0.96 -27.61
CA SER A 401 -8.35 -0.19 -27.12
C SER A 401 -7.84 -0.84 -28.38
N GLY A 402 -6.52 -0.84 -28.54
CA GLY A 402 -5.84 -1.53 -29.61
C GLY A 402 -5.95 -3.05 -29.52
N ASP A 403 -7.02 -3.54 -28.95
CA ASP A 403 -7.43 -4.93 -28.94
C ASP A 403 -8.21 -5.15 -30.24
N GLY A 404 -7.46 -5.49 -31.30
CA GLY A 404 -8.03 -6.05 -32.48
C GLY A 404 -8.77 -7.34 -32.15
N VAL A 405 -10.01 -7.21 -31.68
CA VAL A 405 -10.99 -8.28 -31.78
C VAL A 405 -11.27 -8.39 -33.26
N THR A 406 -10.55 -9.28 -33.93
CA THR A 406 -10.82 -9.70 -35.29
C THR A 406 -12.25 -10.20 -35.37
N ALA A 407 -13.04 -9.65 -36.29
CA ALA A 407 -14.34 -10.20 -36.61
C ALA A 407 -14.21 -11.69 -36.95
N PRO A 408 -15.23 -12.54 -36.71
CA PRO A 408 -15.15 -13.96 -37.00
C PRO A 408 -14.88 -14.13 -38.50
N GLY A 409 -13.66 -14.62 -38.86
CA GLY A 409 -13.21 -14.81 -40.22
C GLY A 409 -12.00 -13.97 -40.66
N GLU A 410 -11.49 -13.08 -39.84
CA GLU A 410 -10.25 -12.33 -40.11
C GLU A 410 -9.05 -13.11 -39.55
N GLU A 411 -8.13 -13.51 -40.47
CA GLU A 411 -6.89 -14.19 -40.05
C GLU A 411 -6.09 -13.31 -39.07
N LEU A 412 -5.71 -13.88 -37.94
CA LEU A 412 -4.87 -13.26 -36.95
C LEU A 412 -3.49 -12.94 -37.57
N ASP A 413 -3.24 -11.66 -37.88
CA ASP A 413 -1.90 -11.24 -38.28
C ASP A 413 -1.03 -11.10 -37.04
N ALA A 414 -0.19 -12.10 -36.80
CA ALA A 414 0.74 -12.16 -35.68
C ALA A 414 1.72 -10.97 -35.65
N PHE A 415 1.81 -10.17 -36.70
CA PHE A 415 2.70 -9.01 -36.81
C PHE A 415 1.96 -7.66 -36.86
N ALA A 416 0.66 -7.63 -36.59
CA ALA A 416 -0.15 -6.39 -36.62
C ALA A 416 0.35 -5.29 -35.65
N GLY A 417 1.17 -5.64 -34.67
CA GLY A 417 1.80 -4.71 -33.71
C GLY A 417 3.11 -4.07 -34.16
N GLY A 418 3.62 -4.44 -35.36
CA GLY A 418 4.87 -3.88 -35.89
C GLY A 418 6.07 -4.22 -35.01
N TYR A 419 6.54 -5.45 -35.03
CA TYR A 419 7.88 -5.76 -34.53
C TYR A 419 8.89 -5.02 -35.40
N PRO A 420 9.77 -4.18 -34.82
CA PRO A 420 10.85 -3.53 -35.55
C PRO A 420 11.98 -4.55 -35.79
N VAL A 421 11.70 -5.58 -36.56
CA VAL A 421 12.77 -6.42 -37.08
C VAL A 421 13.29 -5.71 -38.32
N PRO A 422 14.56 -5.27 -38.36
CA PRO A 422 15.10 -4.67 -39.55
C PRO A 422 15.01 -5.68 -40.71
N PRO A 423 14.47 -5.29 -41.87
CA PRO A 423 14.35 -6.21 -43.02
C PRO A 423 15.73 -6.70 -43.43
N MET A 424 15.85 -7.97 -43.73
CA MET A 424 17.09 -8.50 -44.31
C MET A 424 17.35 -7.85 -45.69
N PRO A 425 18.62 -7.69 -46.06
CA PRO A 425 18.94 -7.12 -47.37
C PRO A 425 18.23 -7.91 -48.51
N GLY A 426 17.35 -7.22 -49.25
CA GLY A 426 16.57 -7.82 -50.32
C GLY A 426 15.17 -8.33 -49.95
N GLN A 427 14.72 -8.16 -48.71
CA GLN A 427 13.41 -8.56 -48.25
C GLN A 427 12.42 -7.36 -48.28
N GLU A 428 11.39 -7.42 -49.10
CA GLU A 428 10.27 -6.50 -49.07
C GLU A 428 9.25 -7.00 -48.02
N LEU A 429 9.07 -6.24 -46.96
CA LEU A 429 8.08 -6.56 -45.92
C LEU A 429 6.67 -6.16 -46.41
N PRO A 430 5.65 -7.03 -46.25
CA PRO A 430 4.27 -6.68 -46.55
C PRO A 430 3.81 -5.50 -45.69
N VAL A 431 3.11 -4.56 -46.29
CA VAL A 431 2.59 -3.36 -45.58
C VAL A 431 1.64 -3.83 -44.48
N SER A 432 1.91 -3.45 -43.25
CA SER A 432 1.10 -3.85 -42.09
C SER A 432 -0.39 -3.48 -42.28
N PRO A 433 -1.33 -4.27 -41.79
CA PRO A 433 -2.77 -3.98 -41.91
C PRO A 433 -3.14 -2.61 -41.33
N ARG A 434 -2.43 -2.16 -40.31
CA ARG A 434 -2.62 -0.83 -39.72
C ARG A 434 -2.17 0.28 -40.67
N ALA A 435 -1.04 0.12 -41.34
CA ALA A 435 -0.59 1.05 -42.36
C ALA A 435 -1.48 1.05 -43.60
N ARG A 436 -2.11 -0.10 -43.96
CA ARG A 436 -3.14 -0.17 -45.01
C ARG A 436 -4.41 0.57 -44.60
N ARG A 437 -4.86 0.47 -43.34
CA ARG A 437 -6.06 1.18 -42.84
C ARG A 437 -5.83 2.69 -42.77
N THR A 438 -4.67 3.14 -42.32
CA THR A 438 -4.31 4.57 -42.32
C THR A 438 -4.13 5.13 -43.72
N ARG A 439 -3.60 4.34 -44.68
CA ARG A 439 -3.52 4.70 -46.11
C ARG A 439 -4.91 4.80 -46.73
N LYS A 440 -5.78 3.84 -46.45
CA LYS A 440 -7.17 3.81 -46.99
C LYS A 440 -8.05 4.90 -46.36
N ALA A 441 -7.81 5.28 -45.09
CA ALA A 441 -8.48 6.42 -44.47
C ALA A 441 -7.95 7.77 -44.95
N ALA A 442 -6.68 7.85 -45.33
CA ALA A 442 -6.09 9.07 -45.89
C ALA A 442 -6.32 9.28 -47.38
N GLU A 443 -6.76 8.23 -48.08
CA GLU A 443 -6.99 8.29 -49.55
C GLU A 443 -8.17 9.18 -49.93
N PRO A 444 -9.37 9.14 -49.27
CA PRO A 444 -10.45 10.08 -49.55
C PRO A 444 -10.04 11.54 -49.24
N ALA A 445 -9.34 11.77 -48.11
CA ALA A 445 -8.87 13.10 -47.76
C ALA A 445 -7.82 13.68 -48.73
N ARG A 446 -7.05 12.82 -49.39
CA ARG A 446 -6.12 13.22 -50.47
C ARG A 446 -6.84 13.50 -51.81
N VAL A 447 -7.88 12.74 -52.12
CA VAL A 447 -8.69 12.98 -53.30
C VAL A 447 -9.45 14.29 -53.16
N ASP A 448 -10.03 14.58 -51.98
CA ASP A 448 -10.75 15.84 -51.71
C ASP A 448 -9.78 17.03 -51.70
N ALA A 449 -8.58 16.88 -51.15
CA ALA A 449 -7.55 17.91 -51.19
C ALA A 449 -7.01 18.16 -52.63
N ALA A 450 -6.86 17.10 -53.43
CA ALA A 450 -6.42 17.21 -54.79
C ALA A 450 -7.51 17.84 -55.68
N SER A 451 -8.79 17.54 -55.47
CA SER A 451 -9.91 18.19 -56.17
C SER A 451 -10.03 19.69 -55.78
N SER A 452 -9.89 20.02 -54.52
CA SER A 452 -9.94 21.42 -54.09
C SER A 452 -8.76 22.24 -54.60
N ILE A 453 -7.57 21.64 -54.76
CA ILE A 453 -6.40 22.28 -55.38
C ILE A 453 -6.62 22.42 -56.89
N ALA A 454 -7.19 21.45 -57.57
CA ALA A 454 -7.53 21.51 -58.97
C ALA A 454 -8.58 22.59 -59.25
N ASP A 455 -9.59 22.72 -58.43
CA ASP A 455 -10.61 23.77 -58.52
C ASP A 455 -10.03 25.19 -58.24
N ALA A 456 -9.11 25.28 -57.28
CA ALA A 456 -8.41 26.53 -56.98
C ALA A 456 -7.46 26.96 -58.12
N VAL A 457 -6.78 26.00 -58.75
CA VAL A 457 -5.89 26.25 -59.92
C VAL A 457 -6.70 26.63 -61.16
N THR A 458 -7.84 25.95 -61.41
CA THR A 458 -8.74 26.30 -62.54
C THR A 458 -9.42 27.65 -62.31
N GLY A 459 -9.81 28.01 -61.10
CA GLY A 459 -10.32 29.35 -60.74
C GLY A 459 -9.29 30.44 -60.92
N SER A 460 -8.04 30.20 -60.49
CA SER A 460 -6.92 31.14 -60.65
C SER A 460 -6.51 31.32 -62.15
N LEU A 461 -6.56 30.27 -62.96
CA LEU A 461 -6.32 30.39 -64.41
C LEU A 461 -7.42 31.15 -65.13
N ALA A 462 -8.67 31.04 -64.71
CA ALA A 462 -9.78 31.78 -65.26
C ALA A 462 -9.70 33.27 -64.94
N GLU A 463 -9.25 33.66 -63.74
CA GLU A 463 -8.97 35.05 -63.37
C GLU A 463 -7.75 35.63 -64.08
N THR A 464 -6.70 34.83 -64.35
CA THR A 464 -5.49 35.30 -65.06
C THR A 464 -5.76 35.49 -66.55
N VAL A 465 -6.67 34.76 -67.14
CA VAL A 465 -7.06 34.91 -68.57
C VAL A 465 -8.01 36.12 -68.73
N ALA A 466 -8.80 36.49 -67.75
CA ALA A 466 -9.66 37.67 -67.75
C ALA A 466 -8.91 38.97 -67.54
N GLY A 467 -7.70 38.94 -66.95
CA GLY A 467 -6.87 40.10 -66.65
C GLY A 467 -5.84 40.49 -67.72
N SER A 468 -5.63 39.71 -68.79
CA SER A 468 -4.56 39.92 -69.78
C SER A 468 -4.99 40.54 -71.11
N VAL A 469 -5.77 41.65 -71.09
CA VAL A 469 -5.92 42.53 -72.21
C VAL A 469 -5.59 43.94 -71.78
N ALA A 470 -4.31 44.26 -71.71
CA ALA A 470 -3.76 45.64 -71.84
C ALA A 470 -2.26 45.55 -72.10
N ILE A 471 -1.93 45.94 -73.36
CA ILE A 471 -0.64 46.00 -74.01
C ILE A 471 0.16 47.16 -73.45
N SER A 472 1.51 46.99 -73.22
CA SER A 472 2.56 47.92 -73.59
C SER A 472 3.98 47.36 -73.32
N PRO A 473 4.99 47.70 -74.18
CA PRO A 473 6.23 46.94 -74.35
C PRO A 473 7.42 47.48 -73.50
N PRO A 474 8.62 46.86 -73.63
CA PRO A 474 9.69 46.90 -72.64
C PRO A 474 10.73 48.05 -72.83
N PRO A 475 11.64 48.20 -71.92
CA PRO A 475 13.04 48.26 -72.33
C PRO A 475 14.01 47.36 -71.52
N SER A 476 14.92 46.90 -72.29
CA SER A 476 16.27 46.42 -72.19
C SER A 476 17.14 46.89 -70.97
N ASP A 477 17.98 45.99 -70.63
CA ASP A 477 19.43 46.06 -70.43
C ASP A 477 20.03 45.70 -69.07
N SER A 478 20.91 44.78 -69.22
CA SER A 478 22.30 44.68 -68.71
C SER A 478 22.57 44.43 -67.21
N GLY A 479 23.25 43.35 -67.00
CA GLY A 479 24.59 43.40 -66.55
C GLY A 479 24.91 42.43 -65.40
N SER A 480 25.68 41.43 -65.77
CA SER A 480 26.88 40.94 -65.06
C SER A 480 26.80 40.78 -63.52
N GLY A 481 27.12 39.67 -62.99
CA GLY A 481 28.45 39.16 -62.78
C GLY A 481 28.55 38.46 -61.45
N ASP A 482 29.05 37.29 -61.51
CA ASP A 482 30.18 36.70 -60.77
C ASP A 482 30.15 36.39 -59.27
N THR A 483 30.57 35.17 -59.11
CA THR A 483 31.54 34.58 -58.15
C THR A 483 31.03 34.32 -56.74
N ALA A 484 30.97 33.07 -56.38
CA ALA A 484 32.00 32.12 -55.92
C ALA A 484 32.38 32.17 -54.44
N GLN A 485 32.51 30.99 -53.93
CA GLN A 485 33.36 30.54 -52.78
C GLN A 485 32.72 30.53 -51.38
N GLU A 486 32.53 29.34 -50.81
CA GLU A 486 33.52 28.50 -50.05
C GLU A 486 33.73 28.91 -48.62
N GLY A 487 33.74 27.93 -47.73
CA GLY A 487 34.35 27.91 -46.41
C GLY A 487 33.40 27.34 -45.36
N THR A 488 33.40 26.06 -45.04
CA THR A 488 34.19 25.29 -44.11
C THR A 488 34.23 25.78 -42.67
N ASP A 489 33.95 24.81 -41.77
CA ASP A 489 34.42 24.58 -40.41
C ASP A 489 33.82 25.44 -39.26
N ASP A 490 33.14 24.86 -38.25
CA ASP A 490 33.58 24.04 -37.10
C ASP A 490 32.38 23.34 -36.43
#